data_472b850e1b2eee74ec3978c839fdd338
#
_entry.id   472b850e1b2eee74ec3978c839fdd338
#
_cell.length_a   1.000
_cell.length_b   1.000
_cell.length_c   1.000
_cell.angle_alpha   90.00
_cell.angle_beta   90.00
_cell.angle_gamma   90.00
#
_symmetry.space_group_name_H-M   'P 1'
#
loop_
_entity.id
_entity.type
_entity.pdbx_description
1 polymer ?
#
loop_
_entity_poly.entity_id
_entity_poly.type
_entity_poly.pdbx_seq_one_letter_code
_entity_poly.pdbx_strand_id
1 'polypeptide(L)'
;MFLPIEWLAEGKVRFLDQTRLPQEESWVKTADYERIAGAIRRLEVRGAPLIGIAAAYGLALAALASPGPDMDGLQSDVRAAADTLRATRPTAVNLAWALDRTLRAINAATCTDEAMQIAVRTARAIHEEDIAGNQRIGALGAELIPAGANVLTHCNAGALATGGYGTALGVVRAAWEQGRLSRVTATETRPLLQGARLTAWELREGGIPFTLIPDSAAGQAMRRGQIGAVVVGADRIAANGDVANKIGTYQLAVLAHENGIPFYVAAPTSTIDLATATGDEIPIEERSPDEVRSVRGTPIAPGDVETANPAFDVTPSGYVSAIITENGVARAPYGESLRRVSEAGVTARG
;
A
#
# COMPACT_ATOMS: atom_id res chain seq x y z
N MET A 1 6.79 -17.36 -2.35
CA MET A 1 6.24 -15.97 -2.22
C MET A 1 6.46 -15.52 -0.78
N PHE A 2 6.94 -14.31 -0.57
CA PHE A 2 7.13 -13.71 0.76
C PHE A 2 5.82 -13.10 1.25
N LEU A 3 5.38 -13.43 2.48
CA LEU A 3 4.18 -12.89 3.12
C LEU A 3 4.59 -12.06 4.34
N PRO A 4 4.39 -10.73 4.33
CA PRO A 4 4.78 -9.86 5.45
C PRO A 4 3.86 -9.99 6.66
N ILE A 5 2.69 -10.57 6.48
CA ILE A 5 1.69 -10.87 7.50
C ILE A 5 1.00 -12.19 7.18
N GLU A 6 0.60 -12.95 8.18
CA GLU A 6 -0.17 -14.18 8.00
C GLU A 6 -1.04 -14.50 9.22
N TRP A 7 -2.13 -15.20 8.98
CA TRP A 7 -2.97 -15.81 10.00
C TRP A 7 -2.47 -17.23 10.29
N LEU A 8 -2.12 -17.52 11.53
CA LEU A 8 -1.62 -18.83 11.97
C LEU A 8 -2.77 -19.75 12.39
N ALA A 9 -2.53 -21.06 12.30
CA ALA A 9 -3.52 -22.08 12.64
C ALA A 9 -4.02 -21.98 14.10
N GLU A 10 -3.17 -21.51 15.02
CA GLU A 10 -3.50 -21.32 16.44
C GLU A 10 -4.32 -20.04 16.73
N GLY A 11 -4.88 -19.38 15.72
CA GLY A 11 -5.70 -18.17 15.91
C GLY A 11 -4.87 -16.95 16.30
N LYS A 12 -3.67 -16.85 15.78
CA LYS A 12 -2.75 -15.70 15.97
C LYS A 12 -2.36 -15.09 14.64
N VAL A 13 -1.92 -13.86 14.69
CA VAL A 13 -1.32 -13.15 13.55
C VAL A 13 0.18 -13.09 13.74
N ARG A 14 0.93 -13.42 12.69
CA ARG A 14 2.37 -13.18 12.59
C ARG A 14 2.62 -12.10 11.57
N PHE A 15 3.45 -11.11 11.89
CA PHE A 15 3.86 -10.07 10.95
C PHE A 15 5.34 -9.70 11.12
N LEU A 16 5.95 -9.20 10.03
CA LEU A 16 7.31 -8.70 10.03
C LEU A 16 7.33 -7.25 10.54
N ASP A 17 8.17 -6.97 11.53
CA ASP A 17 8.46 -5.59 11.97
C ASP A 17 9.35 -4.89 10.94
N GLN A 18 8.72 -4.11 10.05
CA GLN A 18 9.42 -3.42 8.97
C GLN A 18 10.28 -2.24 9.45
N THR A 19 10.16 -1.81 10.70
CA THR A 19 11.01 -0.75 11.26
C THR A 19 12.45 -1.21 11.43
N ARG A 20 12.67 -2.51 11.56
CA ARG A 20 13.98 -3.13 11.75
C ARG A 20 14.71 -3.44 10.45
N LEU A 21 13.99 -3.52 9.33
CA LEU A 21 14.60 -3.74 8.01
C LEU A 21 15.48 -2.55 7.59
N PRO A 22 16.56 -2.78 6.83
CA PRO A 22 17.07 -4.05 6.33
C PRO A 22 18.04 -4.77 7.29
N GLN A 23 18.30 -4.23 8.48
CA GLN A 23 19.33 -4.75 9.39
C GLN A 23 18.94 -6.05 10.07
N GLU A 24 17.63 -6.21 10.35
CA GLU A 24 17.11 -7.37 11.10
C GLU A 24 15.73 -7.75 10.57
N GLU A 25 15.51 -9.04 10.33
CA GLU A 25 14.20 -9.62 10.07
C GLU A 25 13.57 -10.08 11.39
N SER A 26 12.76 -9.23 11.99
CA SER A 26 12.12 -9.48 13.28
C SER A 26 10.64 -9.79 13.11
N TRP A 27 10.22 -10.98 13.53
CA TRP A 27 8.84 -11.44 13.41
C TRP A 27 8.11 -11.35 14.75
N VAL A 28 6.92 -10.76 14.72
CA VAL A 28 6.03 -10.61 15.88
C VAL A 28 4.84 -11.53 15.71
N LYS A 29 4.49 -12.27 16.79
CA LYS A 29 3.25 -13.06 16.88
C LYS A 29 2.34 -12.47 17.96
N THR A 30 1.04 -12.35 17.67
CA THR A 30 0.07 -11.82 18.63
C THR A 30 -1.32 -12.43 18.42
N ALA A 31 -2.08 -12.53 19.52
CA ALA A 31 -3.53 -12.76 19.52
C ALA A 31 -4.30 -11.49 19.94
N ASP A 32 -3.60 -10.38 20.12
CA ASP A 32 -4.14 -9.13 20.63
C ASP A 32 -4.29 -8.10 19.51
N TYR A 33 -5.52 -7.62 19.29
CA TYR A 33 -5.81 -6.60 18.27
C TYR A 33 -5.20 -5.22 18.61
N GLU A 34 -5.02 -4.89 19.89
CA GLU A 34 -4.35 -3.64 20.29
C GLU A 34 -2.87 -3.64 19.89
N ARG A 35 -2.24 -4.83 19.95
CA ARG A 35 -0.87 -5.00 19.46
C ARG A 35 -0.79 -4.76 17.94
N ILE A 36 -1.81 -5.19 17.17
CA ILE A 36 -1.92 -4.87 15.73
C ILE A 36 -2.10 -3.37 15.53
N ALA A 37 -3.03 -2.73 16.27
CA ALA A 37 -3.22 -1.29 16.22
C ALA A 37 -1.93 -0.52 16.53
N GLY A 38 -1.19 -0.96 17.55
CA GLY A 38 0.14 -0.43 17.88
C GLY A 38 1.16 -0.61 16.75
N ALA A 39 1.16 -1.75 16.07
CA ALA A 39 2.05 -2.03 14.94
C ALA A 39 1.80 -1.08 13.75
N ILE A 40 0.52 -0.79 13.45
CA ILE A 40 0.16 0.16 12.39
C ILE A 40 0.61 1.58 12.76
N ARG A 41 0.37 2.05 14.01
CA ARG A 41 0.80 3.38 14.45
C ARG A 41 2.32 3.57 14.39
N ARG A 42 3.09 2.56 14.78
CA ARG A 42 4.57 2.59 14.78
C ARG A 42 5.20 2.24 13.45
N LEU A 43 4.39 2.01 12.40
CA LEU A 43 4.85 1.61 11.06
C LEU A 43 5.63 0.29 11.04
N GLU A 44 5.45 -0.58 12.03
CA GLU A 44 5.92 -1.98 11.97
C GLU A 44 5.20 -2.72 10.84
N VAL A 45 3.92 -2.38 10.63
CA VAL A 45 3.08 -2.76 9.51
C VAL A 45 2.66 -1.49 8.78
N ARG A 46 2.96 -1.34 7.50
CA ARG A 46 2.72 -0.14 6.70
C ARG A 46 2.44 -0.47 5.23
N GLY A 47 1.85 0.48 4.49
CA GLY A 47 1.40 0.32 3.10
C GLY A 47 -0.12 0.17 3.04
N ALA A 48 -0.76 0.88 2.11
CA ALA A 48 -2.22 1.02 2.10
C ALA A 48 -2.96 -0.34 2.10
N PRO A 49 -2.65 -1.33 1.24
CA PRO A 49 -3.30 -2.64 1.30
C PRO A 49 -2.96 -3.43 2.57
N LEU A 50 -1.69 -3.44 3.00
CA LEU A 50 -1.26 -4.24 4.15
C LEU A 50 -1.91 -3.78 5.46
N ILE A 51 -2.08 -2.46 5.69
CA ILE A 51 -2.77 -1.98 6.89
C ILE A 51 -4.26 -2.36 6.89
N GLY A 52 -4.88 -2.49 5.73
CA GLY A 52 -6.24 -3.01 5.59
C GLY A 52 -6.33 -4.48 6.00
N ILE A 53 -5.42 -5.32 5.51
CA ILE A 53 -5.32 -6.74 5.88
C ILE A 53 -5.05 -6.89 7.39
N ALA A 54 -4.11 -6.11 7.93
CA ALA A 54 -3.79 -6.11 9.35
C ALA A 54 -4.98 -5.69 10.21
N ALA A 55 -5.75 -4.68 9.77
CA ALA A 55 -6.96 -4.25 10.46
C ALA A 55 -8.06 -5.33 10.44
N ALA A 56 -8.27 -6.01 9.30
CA ALA A 56 -9.21 -7.13 9.22
C ALA A 56 -8.80 -8.29 10.14
N TYR A 57 -7.50 -8.63 10.19
CA TYR A 57 -6.99 -9.62 11.13
C TYR A 57 -7.14 -9.17 12.59
N GLY A 58 -6.86 -7.88 12.88
CA GLY A 58 -7.09 -7.30 14.21
C GLY A 58 -8.54 -7.43 14.65
N LEU A 59 -9.48 -7.18 13.74
CA LEU A 59 -10.90 -7.32 14.03
C LEU A 59 -11.32 -8.77 14.24
N ALA A 60 -10.75 -9.71 13.49
CA ALA A 60 -10.94 -11.14 13.71
C ALA A 60 -10.39 -11.61 15.08
N LEU A 61 -9.21 -11.08 15.50
CA LEU A 61 -8.67 -11.34 16.85
C LEU A 61 -9.59 -10.78 17.94
N ALA A 62 -10.14 -9.59 17.77
CA ALA A 62 -11.08 -8.98 18.70
C ALA A 62 -12.36 -9.83 18.83
N ALA A 63 -12.90 -10.33 17.71
CA ALA A 63 -14.07 -11.21 17.74
C ALA A 63 -13.80 -12.53 18.50
N LEU A 64 -12.63 -13.15 18.28
CA LEU A 64 -12.24 -14.37 18.98
C LEU A 64 -11.99 -14.16 20.48
N ALA A 65 -11.54 -12.99 20.88
CA ALA A 65 -11.23 -12.65 22.27
C ALA A 65 -12.40 -11.99 23.01
N SER A 66 -13.53 -11.74 22.34
CA SER A 66 -14.69 -11.07 22.96
C SER A 66 -15.20 -11.85 24.19
N PRO A 67 -15.30 -11.20 25.35
CA PRO A 67 -15.94 -11.78 26.53
C PRO A 67 -17.46 -11.68 26.50
N GLY A 68 -18.04 -11.04 25.47
CA GLY A 68 -19.46 -10.81 25.34
C GLY A 68 -20.25 -12.14 25.35
N PRO A 69 -21.26 -12.29 26.22
CA PRO A 69 -21.97 -13.56 26.39
C PRO A 69 -22.92 -13.87 25.22
N ASP A 70 -23.26 -12.90 24.43
CA ASP A 70 -24.23 -12.97 23.34
C ASP A 70 -23.80 -12.12 22.13
N MET A 71 -24.65 -12.08 21.11
CA MET A 71 -24.37 -11.32 19.87
C MET A 71 -24.24 -9.83 20.12
N ASP A 72 -25.05 -9.25 21.00
CA ASP A 72 -25.01 -7.81 21.28
C ASP A 72 -23.69 -7.42 21.96
N GLY A 73 -23.23 -8.23 22.92
CA GLY A 73 -21.93 -8.07 23.57
C GLY A 73 -20.77 -8.20 22.59
N LEU A 74 -20.76 -9.24 21.77
CA LEU A 74 -19.74 -9.45 20.74
C LEU A 74 -19.71 -8.29 19.74
N GLN A 75 -20.87 -7.84 19.24
CA GLN A 75 -20.93 -6.72 18.30
C GLN A 75 -20.43 -5.41 18.92
N SER A 76 -20.71 -5.18 20.22
CA SER A 76 -20.20 -4.02 20.96
C SER A 76 -18.68 -4.02 21.03
N ASP A 77 -18.08 -5.18 21.41
CA ASP A 77 -16.62 -5.34 21.52
C ASP A 77 -15.92 -5.17 20.17
N VAL A 78 -16.47 -5.77 19.12
CA VAL A 78 -15.92 -5.69 17.77
C VAL A 78 -16.02 -4.26 17.21
N ARG A 79 -17.08 -3.50 17.52
CA ARG A 79 -17.17 -2.08 17.13
C ARG A 79 -16.11 -1.24 17.83
N ALA A 80 -15.93 -1.42 19.15
CA ALA A 80 -14.89 -0.71 19.89
C ALA A 80 -13.47 -1.02 19.34
N ALA A 81 -13.21 -2.27 18.97
CA ALA A 81 -11.96 -2.66 18.33
C ALA A 81 -11.80 -2.02 16.94
N ALA A 82 -12.88 -1.98 16.15
CA ALA A 82 -12.86 -1.32 14.84
C ALA A 82 -12.55 0.18 14.96
N ASP A 83 -13.14 0.88 15.93
CA ASP A 83 -12.87 2.30 16.19
C ASP A 83 -11.39 2.51 16.59
N THR A 84 -10.85 1.65 17.45
CA THR A 84 -9.44 1.66 17.85
C THR A 84 -8.50 1.48 16.65
N LEU A 85 -8.80 0.52 15.78
CA LEU A 85 -8.03 0.24 14.56
C LEU A 85 -8.17 1.39 13.55
N ARG A 86 -9.37 1.92 13.33
CA ARG A 86 -9.64 3.06 12.43
C ARG A 86 -8.88 4.31 12.85
N ALA A 87 -8.80 4.58 14.13
CA ALA A 87 -8.07 5.72 14.70
C ALA A 87 -6.54 5.63 14.52
N THR A 88 -5.99 4.49 14.11
CA THR A 88 -4.55 4.35 13.84
C THR A 88 -4.09 5.15 12.63
N ARG A 89 -4.91 5.18 11.56
CA ARG A 89 -4.65 5.89 10.30
C ARG A 89 -5.97 6.39 9.69
N PRO A 90 -6.54 7.51 10.20
CA PRO A 90 -7.88 7.97 9.82
C PRO A 90 -8.07 8.28 8.34
N THR A 91 -6.98 8.61 7.62
CA THR A 91 -7.01 8.95 6.19
C THR A 91 -6.87 7.73 5.27
N ALA A 92 -6.62 6.53 5.82
CA ALA A 92 -6.31 5.34 5.02
C ALA A 92 -7.58 4.64 4.53
N VAL A 93 -7.87 4.76 3.22
CA VAL A 93 -9.08 4.21 2.58
C VAL A 93 -9.14 2.68 2.70
N ASN A 94 -8.04 1.99 2.41
CA ASN A 94 -7.99 0.53 2.46
C ASN A 94 -8.24 -0.03 3.87
N LEU A 95 -7.79 0.67 4.91
CA LEU A 95 -8.04 0.28 6.30
C LEU A 95 -9.53 0.40 6.64
N ALA A 96 -10.15 1.52 6.31
CA ALA A 96 -11.58 1.73 6.51
C ALA A 96 -12.41 0.69 5.74
N TRP A 97 -12.10 0.47 4.46
CA TRP A 97 -12.77 -0.51 3.60
C TRP A 97 -12.71 -1.94 4.19
N ALA A 98 -11.54 -2.37 4.66
CA ALA A 98 -11.36 -3.71 5.22
C ALA A 98 -12.14 -3.90 6.53
N LEU A 99 -12.12 -2.89 7.41
CA LEU A 99 -12.93 -2.89 8.64
C LEU A 99 -14.41 -2.97 8.33
N ASP A 100 -14.91 -2.11 7.42
CA ASP A 100 -16.34 -2.06 7.06
C ASP A 100 -16.80 -3.36 6.42
N ARG A 101 -15.99 -3.98 5.56
CA ARG A 101 -16.28 -5.30 4.98
C ARG A 101 -16.39 -6.38 6.04
N THR A 102 -15.45 -6.41 6.98
CA THR A 102 -15.42 -7.41 8.06
C THR A 102 -16.57 -7.20 9.03
N LEU A 103 -16.87 -5.94 9.42
CA LEU A 103 -18.01 -5.60 10.28
C LEU A 103 -19.34 -6.02 9.65
N ARG A 104 -19.56 -5.72 8.36
CA ARG A 104 -20.78 -6.15 7.67
C ARG A 104 -20.95 -7.66 7.70
N ALA A 105 -19.88 -8.41 7.48
CA ALA A 105 -19.92 -9.86 7.53
C ALA A 105 -20.26 -10.40 8.93
N ILE A 106 -19.64 -9.84 9.99
CA ILE A 106 -19.92 -10.21 11.39
C ILE A 106 -21.38 -9.91 11.75
N ASN A 107 -21.89 -8.73 11.37
CA ASN A 107 -23.26 -8.31 11.67
C ASN A 107 -24.34 -9.14 10.96
N ALA A 108 -23.98 -9.88 9.91
CA ALA A 108 -24.90 -10.78 9.23
C ALA A 108 -25.00 -12.17 9.89
N ALA A 109 -24.16 -12.49 10.87
CA ALA A 109 -24.17 -13.76 11.59
C ALA A 109 -25.37 -13.86 12.55
N THR A 110 -25.81 -15.10 12.78
CA THR A 110 -26.97 -15.41 13.61
C THR A 110 -26.61 -15.81 15.05
N CYS A 111 -25.36 -16.18 15.29
CA CYS A 111 -24.83 -16.51 16.62
C CYS A 111 -23.34 -16.15 16.73
N THR A 112 -22.84 -16.12 17.98
CA THR A 112 -21.45 -15.72 18.29
C THR A 112 -20.41 -16.62 17.61
N ASP A 113 -20.61 -17.94 17.63
CA ASP A 113 -19.69 -18.90 16.99
C ASP A 113 -19.59 -18.66 15.47
N GLU A 114 -20.72 -18.42 14.82
CA GLU A 114 -20.77 -18.08 13.41
C GLU A 114 -20.07 -16.74 13.13
N ALA A 115 -20.30 -15.73 13.98
CA ALA A 115 -19.68 -14.41 13.86
C ALA A 115 -18.16 -14.48 13.95
N MET A 116 -17.62 -15.23 14.92
CA MET A 116 -16.17 -15.46 15.07
C MET A 116 -15.56 -16.14 13.83
N GLN A 117 -16.23 -17.21 13.35
CA GLN A 117 -15.77 -17.92 12.15
C GLN A 117 -15.84 -17.04 10.88
N ILE A 118 -16.90 -16.25 10.72
CA ILE A 118 -17.06 -15.33 9.60
C ILE A 118 -15.99 -14.24 9.65
N ALA A 119 -15.67 -13.69 10.83
CA ALA A 119 -14.60 -12.70 10.99
C ALA A 119 -13.26 -13.22 10.45
N VAL A 120 -12.86 -14.42 10.87
CA VAL A 120 -11.61 -15.06 10.43
C VAL A 120 -11.64 -15.35 8.92
N ARG A 121 -12.75 -15.94 8.42
CA ARG A 121 -12.88 -16.25 6.98
C ARG A 121 -12.81 -14.99 6.14
N THR A 122 -13.50 -13.91 6.54
CA THR A 122 -13.51 -12.64 5.80
C THR A 122 -12.13 -11.99 5.79
N ALA A 123 -11.43 -11.96 6.94
CA ALA A 123 -10.09 -11.39 7.02
C ALA A 123 -9.08 -12.18 6.14
N ARG A 124 -9.15 -13.50 6.13
CA ARG A 124 -8.33 -14.35 5.26
C ARG A 124 -8.68 -14.15 3.78
N ALA A 125 -9.97 -14.04 3.45
CA ALA A 125 -10.40 -13.76 2.08
C ALA A 125 -9.87 -12.41 1.57
N ILE A 126 -9.89 -11.35 2.41
CA ILE A 126 -9.29 -10.05 2.07
C ILE A 126 -7.81 -10.22 1.74
N HIS A 127 -7.07 -11.00 2.52
CA HIS A 127 -5.65 -11.24 2.26
C HIS A 127 -5.40 -12.03 0.98
N GLU A 128 -6.13 -13.11 0.76
CA GLU A 128 -6.01 -13.97 -0.42
C GLU A 128 -6.41 -13.22 -1.72
N GLU A 129 -7.45 -12.41 -1.66
CA GLU A 129 -7.89 -11.55 -2.76
C GLU A 129 -6.86 -10.47 -3.10
N ASP A 130 -6.20 -9.89 -2.08
CA ASP A 130 -5.11 -8.91 -2.28
C ASP A 130 -3.95 -9.55 -3.03
N ILE A 131 -3.49 -10.73 -2.62
CA ILE A 131 -2.41 -11.45 -3.30
C ILE A 131 -2.77 -11.72 -4.76
N ALA A 132 -3.95 -12.30 -5.00
CA ALA A 132 -4.41 -12.62 -6.35
C ALA A 132 -4.61 -11.35 -7.22
N GLY A 133 -5.11 -10.27 -6.60
CA GLY A 133 -5.24 -8.95 -7.24
C GLY A 133 -3.89 -8.39 -7.65
N ASN A 134 -2.92 -8.42 -6.75
CA ASN A 134 -1.57 -7.91 -7.03
C ASN A 134 -0.84 -8.70 -8.13
N GLN A 135 -1.06 -10.00 -8.23
CA GLN A 135 -0.55 -10.81 -9.34
C GLN A 135 -1.17 -10.38 -10.68
N ARG A 136 -2.49 -10.08 -10.71
CA ARG A 136 -3.15 -9.55 -11.91
C ARG A 136 -2.65 -8.15 -12.28
N ILE A 137 -2.48 -7.25 -11.29
CA ILE A 137 -1.86 -5.93 -11.49
C ILE A 137 -0.46 -6.09 -12.10
N GLY A 138 0.33 -7.00 -11.56
CA GLY A 138 1.67 -7.30 -12.06
C GLY A 138 1.65 -7.73 -13.52
N ALA A 139 0.81 -8.70 -13.88
CA ALA A 139 0.70 -9.21 -15.24
C ALA A 139 0.28 -8.13 -16.25
N LEU A 140 -0.81 -7.38 -15.92
CA LEU A 140 -1.32 -6.30 -16.78
C LEU A 140 -0.31 -5.14 -16.90
N GLY A 141 0.36 -4.79 -15.80
CA GLY A 141 1.35 -3.71 -15.79
C GLY A 141 2.62 -4.07 -16.54
N ALA A 142 3.07 -5.32 -16.48
CA ALA A 142 4.26 -5.77 -17.19
C ALA A 142 4.15 -5.57 -18.71
N GLU A 143 2.96 -5.71 -19.28
CA GLU A 143 2.71 -5.50 -20.71
C GLU A 143 2.96 -4.05 -21.14
N LEU A 144 2.85 -3.08 -20.21
CA LEU A 144 3.07 -1.66 -20.47
C LEU A 144 4.55 -1.27 -20.39
N ILE A 145 5.40 -2.13 -19.82
CA ILE A 145 6.83 -1.85 -19.68
C ILE A 145 7.53 -2.08 -21.01
N PRO A 146 8.24 -1.07 -21.55
CA PRO A 146 9.01 -1.23 -22.78
C PRO A 146 10.08 -2.32 -22.62
N ALA A 147 10.31 -3.09 -23.68
CA ALA A 147 11.32 -4.16 -23.67
C ALA A 147 12.71 -3.61 -23.35
N GLY A 148 13.42 -4.24 -22.42
CA GLY A 148 14.75 -3.82 -21.97
C GLY A 148 14.77 -2.54 -21.13
N ALA A 149 13.62 -2.06 -20.67
CA ALA A 149 13.53 -0.81 -19.90
C ALA A 149 14.25 -0.92 -18.54
N ASN A 150 14.80 0.22 -18.09
CA ASN A 150 15.10 0.51 -16.71
C ASN A 150 13.88 1.23 -16.12
N VAL A 151 13.24 0.65 -15.13
CA VAL A 151 12.06 1.21 -14.45
C VAL A 151 12.47 1.97 -13.21
N LEU A 152 12.03 3.24 -13.09
CA LEU A 152 12.17 3.98 -11.84
C LEU A 152 10.96 3.72 -10.96
N THR A 153 11.20 3.50 -9.67
CA THR A 153 10.16 3.40 -8.64
C THR A 153 10.51 4.23 -7.40
N HIS A 154 9.47 4.58 -6.64
CA HIS A 154 9.56 5.43 -5.46
C HIS A 154 8.82 4.82 -4.28
N CYS A 155 9.32 5.05 -3.08
CA CYS A 155 8.79 4.46 -1.84
C CYS A 155 8.88 2.92 -1.86
N ASN A 156 7.91 2.25 -1.27
CA ASN A 156 7.78 0.81 -1.33
C ASN A 156 6.31 0.43 -1.53
N ALA A 157 6.00 -0.05 -2.72
CA ALA A 157 4.72 -0.64 -3.09
C ALA A 157 4.93 -2.10 -3.55
N GLY A 158 5.71 -2.84 -2.75
CA GLY A 158 6.03 -4.24 -2.92
C GLY A 158 5.25 -5.17 -2.01
N ALA A 159 5.74 -6.40 -1.84
CA ALA A 159 5.17 -7.40 -0.96
C ALA A 159 5.07 -6.89 0.48
N LEU A 160 6.04 -6.09 0.94
CA LEU A 160 6.04 -5.46 2.25
C LEU A 160 4.93 -4.41 2.46
N ALA A 161 4.27 -3.96 1.40
CA ALA A 161 3.17 -2.98 1.46
C ALA A 161 1.80 -3.58 1.23
N THR A 162 1.72 -4.88 0.92
CA THR A 162 0.52 -5.62 0.53
C THR A 162 0.45 -6.95 1.28
N GLY A 163 -0.50 -7.80 0.95
CA GLY A 163 -0.57 -9.18 1.48
C GLY A 163 0.53 -10.11 0.97
N GLY A 164 1.27 -9.67 -0.04
CA GLY A 164 2.31 -10.42 -0.75
C GLY A 164 2.38 -9.95 -2.21
N TYR A 165 3.46 -10.24 -2.93
CA TYR A 165 3.70 -9.89 -4.33
C TYR A 165 3.95 -8.39 -4.60
N GLY A 166 3.06 -7.47 -4.15
CA GLY A 166 3.18 -6.03 -4.36
C GLY A 166 2.40 -5.51 -5.58
N THR A 167 2.14 -4.20 -5.61
CA THR A 167 1.53 -3.50 -6.74
C THR A 167 2.59 -3.01 -7.73
N ALA A 168 3.25 -1.88 -7.48
CA ALA A 168 4.31 -1.37 -8.36
C ALA A 168 5.49 -2.33 -8.49
N LEU A 169 5.97 -2.93 -7.37
CA LEU A 169 6.98 -3.97 -7.44
C LEU A 169 6.41 -5.30 -7.97
N GLY A 170 5.10 -5.52 -7.93
CA GLY A 170 4.43 -6.60 -8.64
C GLY A 170 4.58 -6.47 -10.16
N VAL A 171 4.37 -5.26 -10.70
CA VAL A 171 4.65 -4.95 -12.11
C VAL A 171 6.12 -5.18 -12.45
N VAL A 172 7.02 -4.72 -11.58
CA VAL A 172 8.47 -4.93 -11.74
C VAL A 172 8.82 -6.42 -11.77
N ARG A 173 8.28 -7.23 -10.84
CA ARG A 173 8.50 -8.68 -10.78
C ARG A 173 8.02 -9.38 -12.04
N ALA A 174 6.78 -9.12 -12.44
CA ALA A 174 6.20 -9.71 -13.65
C ALA A 174 6.99 -9.30 -14.92
N ALA A 175 7.39 -8.03 -15.04
CA ALA A 175 8.22 -7.57 -16.15
C ALA A 175 9.61 -8.22 -16.16
N TRP A 176 10.21 -8.46 -14.99
CA TRP A 176 11.47 -9.17 -14.85
C TRP A 176 11.35 -10.63 -15.25
N GLU A 177 10.34 -11.34 -14.75
CA GLU A 177 10.04 -12.74 -15.09
C GLU A 177 9.78 -12.94 -16.60
N GLN A 178 9.19 -11.94 -17.25
CA GLN A 178 8.95 -11.93 -18.71
C GLN A 178 10.16 -11.46 -19.54
N GLY A 179 11.29 -11.15 -18.91
CA GLY A 179 12.50 -10.66 -19.62
C GLY A 179 12.35 -9.27 -20.26
N ARG A 180 11.35 -8.48 -19.82
CA ARG A 180 11.08 -7.13 -20.34
C ARG A 180 11.89 -6.06 -19.61
N LEU A 181 12.38 -6.34 -18.41
CA LEU A 181 13.07 -5.39 -17.55
C LEU A 181 14.58 -5.63 -17.61
N SER A 182 15.39 -4.58 -17.78
CA SER A 182 16.85 -4.68 -17.65
C SER A 182 17.32 -4.48 -16.23
N ARG A 183 16.72 -3.52 -15.50
CA ARG A 183 17.02 -3.17 -14.12
C ARG A 183 15.95 -2.25 -13.52
N VAL A 184 16.08 -1.98 -12.22
CA VAL A 184 15.28 -0.99 -11.50
C VAL A 184 16.16 0.15 -11.01
N THR A 185 15.65 1.37 -11.07
CA THR A 185 16.18 2.52 -10.32
C THR A 185 15.22 2.83 -9.18
N ALA A 186 15.66 2.65 -7.95
CA ALA A 186 14.87 2.95 -6.75
C ALA A 186 15.37 4.25 -6.12
N THR A 187 14.47 5.19 -5.83
CA THR A 187 14.80 6.38 -5.03
C THR A 187 14.87 6.00 -3.55
N GLU A 188 15.68 6.70 -2.76
CA GLU A 188 15.80 6.41 -1.32
C GLU A 188 14.53 6.70 -0.51
N THR A 189 13.74 7.68 -0.95
CA THR A 189 12.45 8.10 -0.38
C THR A 189 12.59 8.72 1.01
N ARG A 190 13.08 9.97 1.08
CA ARG A 190 13.05 10.75 2.30
C ARG A 190 11.60 10.99 2.75
N PRO A 191 11.32 11.22 4.09
CA PRO A 191 12.28 11.16 5.19
C PRO A 191 12.52 9.75 5.75
N LEU A 192 11.57 8.79 5.61
CA LEU A 192 11.61 7.48 6.27
C LEU A 192 12.39 6.40 5.51
N LEU A 193 12.93 6.72 4.34
CA LEU A 193 13.82 5.87 3.54
C LEU A 193 13.21 4.52 3.13
N GLN A 194 11.90 4.50 2.79
CA GLN A 194 11.24 3.26 2.40
C GLN A 194 11.86 2.65 1.13
N GLY A 195 12.31 3.47 0.19
CA GLY A 195 13.02 2.98 -0.99
C GLY A 195 14.34 2.34 -0.65
N ALA A 196 15.16 3.00 0.16
CA ALA A 196 16.46 2.49 0.58
C ALA A 196 16.36 1.26 1.49
N ARG A 197 15.38 1.25 2.41
CA ARG A 197 15.27 0.21 3.45
C ARG A 197 14.47 -1.00 2.99
N LEU A 198 13.37 -0.77 2.30
CA LEU A 198 12.37 -1.81 2.00
C LEU A 198 12.42 -2.23 0.52
N THR A 199 12.37 -1.28 -0.41
CA THR A 199 12.40 -1.59 -1.85
C THR A 199 13.73 -2.23 -2.26
N ALA A 200 14.85 -1.68 -1.78
CA ALA A 200 16.17 -2.26 -2.04
C ALA A 200 16.30 -3.68 -1.44
N TRP A 201 15.74 -3.90 -0.24
CA TRP A 201 15.70 -5.22 0.38
C TRP A 201 14.88 -6.22 -0.47
N GLU A 202 13.64 -5.84 -0.89
CA GLU A 202 12.80 -6.71 -1.72
C GLU A 202 13.41 -7.04 -3.09
N LEU A 203 14.04 -6.06 -3.73
CA LEU A 203 14.68 -6.26 -5.04
C LEU A 203 15.90 -7.18 -4.92
N ARG A 204 16.70 -7.03 -3.84
CA ARG A 204 17.83 -7.92 -3.53
C ARG A 204 17.36 -9.34 -3.29
N GLU A 205 16.37 -9.55 -2.43
CA GLU A 205 15.82 -10.88 -2.15
C GLU A 205 15.17 -11.51 -3.39
N GLY A 206 14.59 -10.69 -4.27
CA GLY A 206 14.03 -11.13 -5.55
C GLY A 206 15.06 -11.37 -6.67
N GLY A 207 16.36 -11.11 -6.44
CA GLY A 207 17.40 -11.23 -7.46
C GLY A 207 17.23 -10.27 -8.65
N ILE A 208 16.50 -9.17 -8.47
CA ILE A 208 16.24 -8.18 -9.52
C ILE A 208 17.35 -7.12 -9.48
N PRO A 209 18.10 -6.91 -10.59
CA PRO A 209 19.16 -5.90 -10.63
C PRO A 209 18.61 -4.50 -10.39
N PHE A 210 19.22 -3.73 -9.50
CA PHE A 210 18.77 -2.37 -9.22
C PHE A 210 19.90 -1.40 -8.90
N THR A 211 19.59 -0.12 -8.96
CA THR A 211 20.43 0.99 -8.47
C THR A 211 19.60 1.82 -7.51
N LEU A 212 20.13 2.06 -6.31
CA LEU A 212 19.57 3.00 -5.35
C LEU A 212 20.15 4.39 -5.61
N ILE A 213 19.28 5.42 -5.66
CA ILE A 213 19.67 6.80 -5.88
C ILE A 213 19.05 7.73 -4.83
N PRO A 214 19.67 8.89 -4.53
CA PRO A 214 19.00 9.97 -3.80
C PRO A 214 17.75 10.43 -4.57
N ASP A 215 16.71 10.88 -3.84
CA ASP A 215 15.47 11.36 -4.49
C ASP A 215 15.75 12.47 -5.52
N SER A 216 16.68 13.38 -5.21
CA SER A 216 17.08 14.50 -6.07
C SER A 216 17.81 14.07 -7.36
N ALA A 217 18.30 12.84 -7.47
CA ALA A 217 19.02 12.36 -8.65
C ALA A 217 18.10 11.83 -9.76
N ALA A 218 16.79 11.65 -9.48
CA ALA A 218 15.84 11.09 -10.43
C ALA A 218 15.75 11.89 -11.74
N GLY A 219 15.67 13.23 -11.64
CA GLY A 219 15.62 14.11 -12.83
C GLY A 219 16.86 13.99 -13.71
N GLN A 220 18.04 13.86 -13.13
CA GLN A 220 19.28 13.65 -13.86
C GLN A 220 19.29 12.30 -14.59
N ALA A 221 18.80 11.24 -13.97
CA ALA A 221 18.70 9.93 -14.59
C ALA A 221 17.71 9.94 -15.77
N MET A 222 16.56 10.60 -15.62
CA MET A 222 15.56 10.78 -16.69
C MET A 222 16.13 11.58 -17.85
N ARG A 223 16.74 12.74 -17.59
CA ARG A 223 17.34 13.60 -18.61
C ARG A 223 18.44 12.91 -19.43
N ARG A 224 19.15 11.96 -18.81
CA ARG A 224 20.17 11.16 -19.49
C ARG A 224 19.61 9.98 -20.29
N GLY A 225 18.31 9.83 -20.37
CA GLY A 225 17.66 8.70 -21.06
C GLY A 225 17.91 7.34 -20.38
N GLN A 226 18.22 7.34 -19.08
CA GLN A 226 18.50 6.12 -18.33
C GLN A 226 17.23 5.43 -17.83
N ILE A 227 16.08 6.12 -17.88
CA ILE A 227 14.78 5.63 -17.38
C ILE A 227 13.82 5.45 -18.55
N GLY A 228 13.25 4.25 -18.69
CA GLY A 228 12.29 3.95 -19.76
C GLY A 228 10.83 4.03 -19.32
N ALA A 229 10.56 3.91 -18.01
CA ALA A 229 9.22 4.08 -17.43
C ALA A 229 9.34 4.38 -15.94
N VAL A 230 8.31 5.04 -15.39
CA VAL A 230 8.13 5.18 -13.92
C VAL A 230 6.93 4.36 -13.51
N VAL A 231 7.05 3.56 -12.43
CA VAL A 231 5.97 2.79 -11.85
C VAL A 231 5.94 3.02 -10.34
N VAL A 232 4.83 3.52 -9.83
CA VAL A 232 4.62 3.81 -8.40
C VAL A 232 3.30 3.21 -7.91
N GLY A 233 3.14 3.10 -6.59
CA GLY A 233 1.87 2.77 -5.97
C GLY A 233 0.95 3.98 -5.83
N ALA A 234 -0.13 3.81 -5.06
CA ALA A 234 -1.00 4.90 -4.62
C ALA A 234 -1.51 4.64 -3.20
N ASP A 235 -1.70 5.71 -2.44
CA ASP A 235 -2.39 5.67 -1.14
C ASP A 235 -3.88 6.01 -1.29
N ARG A 236 -4.24 6.86 -2.28
CA ARG A 236 -5.63 7.16 -2.68
C ARG A 236 -5.68 7.67 -4.12
N ILE A 237 -6.72 7.31 -4.85
CA ILE A 237 -7.00 7.78 -6.21
C ILE A 237 -8.38 8.41 -6.24
N ALA A 238 -8.48 9.69 -6.58
CA ALA A 238 -9.73 10.40 -6.71
C ALA A 238 -10.50 10.03 -8.00
N ALA A 239 -11.79 10.37 -8.06
CA ALA A 239 -12.67 10.04 -9.19
C ALA A 239 -12.19 10.61 -10.53
N ASN A 240 -11.49 11.74 -10.52
CA ASN A 240 -10.91 12.37 -11.71
C ASN A 240 -9.54 11.78 -12.13
N GLY A 241 -9.02 10.81 -11.36
CA GLY A 241 -7.73 10.16 -11.62
C GLY A 241 -6.52 10.84 -10.99
N ASP A 242 -6.70 11.85 -10.17
CA ASP A 242 -5.64 12.42 -9.35
C ASP A 242 -5.18 11.40 -8.31
N VAL A 243 -3.87 11.34 -8.07
CA VAL A 243 -3.27 10.28 -7.25
C VAL A 243 -2.52 10.87 -6.07
N ALA A 244 -2.97 10.57 -4.85
CA ALA A 244 -2.18 10.81 -3.64
C ALA A 244 -1.25 9.61 -3.41
N ASN A 245 0.04 9.89 -3.25
CA ASN A 245 1.06 8.89 -2.95
C ASN A 245 2.19 9.50 -2.12
N LYS A 246 3.16 8.69 -1.73
CA LYS A 246 4.32 9.10 -0.93
C LYS A 246 4.93 10.39 -1.48
N ILE A 247 5.20 11.35 -0.55
CA ILE A 247 5.85 12.63 -0.87
C ILE A 247 7.04 12.42 -1.82
N GLY A 248 7.13 13.20 -2.88
CA GLY A 248 8.08 13.07 -3.96
C GLY A 248 7.52 12.43 -5.25
N THR A 249 6.33 11.85 -5.19
CA THR A 249 5.68 11.24 -6.37
C THR A 249 5.32 12.28 -7.42
N TYR A 250 4.76 13.43 -7.01
CA TYR A 250 4.42 14.53 -7.93
C TYR A 250 5.64 15.05 -8.70
N GLN A 251 6.76 15.29 -8.02
CA GLN A 251 7.97 15.73 -8.71
C GLN A 251 8.45 14.69 -9.74
N LEU A 252 8.33 13.40 -9.46
CA LEU A 252 8.71 12.35 -10.41
C LEU A 252 7.79 12.32 -11.63
N ALA A 253 6.49 12.55 -11.43
CA ALA A 253 5.51 12.62 -12.51
C ALA A 253 5.77 13.81 -13.44
N VAL A 254 6.05 14.99 -12.89
CA VAL A 254 6.44 16.20 -13.65
C VAL A 254 7.73 15.95 -14.44
N LEU A 255 8.76 15.40 -13.78
CA LEU A 255 10.03 15.09 -14.44
C LEU A 255 9.89 14.02 -15.53
N ALA A 256 9.05 13.01 -15.33
CA ALA A 256 8.76 12.00 -16.33
C ALA A 256 8.08 12.63 -17.57
N HIS A 257 7.06 13.46 -17.33
CA HIS A 257 6.36 14.19 -18.40
C HIS A 257 7.29 15.05 -19.22
N GLU A 258 8.14 15.86 -18.56
CA GLU A 258 9.10 16.73 -19.22
C GLU A 258 10.14 15.97 -20.07
N ASN A 259 10.43 14.72 -19.71
CA ASN A 259 11.37 13.87 -20.44
C ASN A 259 10.68 12.85 -21.38
N GLY A 260 9.36 12.93 -21.57
CA GLY A 260 8.61 12.02 -22.43
C GLY A 260 8.57 10.57 -21.96
N ILE A 261 8.70 10.35 -20.64
CA ILE A 261 8.73 9.03 -20.00
C ILE A 261 7.34 8.70 -19.49
N PRO A 262 6.78 7.51 -19.80
CA PRO A 262 5.48 7.12 -19.27
C PRO A 262 5.52 6.95 -17.76
N PHE A 263 4.46 7.46 -17.08
CA PHE A 263 4.28 7.41 -15.64
C PHE A 263 3.05 6.56 -15.32
N TYR A 264 3.26 5.42 -14.68
CA TYR A 264 2.23 4.44 -14.35
C TYR A 264 1.98 4.36 -12.86
N VAL A 265 0.72 4.24 -12.49
CA VAL A 265 0.28 4.02 -11.11
C VAL A 265 -0.32 2.62 -11.01
N ALA A 266 0.17 1.81 -10.07
CA ALA A 266 -0.29 0.44 -9.84
C ALA A 266 -0.92 0.33 -8.45
N ALA A 267 -2.24 0.12 -8.39
CA ALA A 267 -3.00 0.06 -7.14
C ALA A 267 -4.26 -0.79 -7.28
N PRO A 268 -4.71 -1.47 -6.21
CA PRO A 268 -5.97 -2.22 -6.25
C PRO A 268 -7.16 -1.26 -6.31
N THR A 269 -8.29 -1.73 -6.82
CA THR A 269 -9.53 -0.93 -6.91
C THR A 269 -10.01 -0.43 -5.55
N SER A 270 -9.66 -1.09 -4.44
CA SER A 270 -9.93 -0.63 -3.08
C SER A 270 -9.20 0.67 -2.70
N THR A 271 -8.24 1.12 -3.50
CA THR A 271 -7.52 2.40 -3.34
C THR A 271 -8.25 3.54 -4.08
N ILE A 272 -9.18 3.21 -4.99
CA ILE A 272 -9.97 4.19 -5.73
C ILE A 272 -11.11 4.69 -4.85
N ASP A 273 -11.16 5.99 -4.63
CA ASP A 273 -12.19 6.69 -3.87
C ASP A 273 -13.05 7.53 -4.82
N LEU A 274 -14.10 6.91 -5.34
CA LEU A 274 -15.04 7.59 -6.26
C LEU A 274 -15.92 8.65 -5.57
N ALA A 275 -15.93 8.72 -4.23
CA ALA A 275 -16.63 9.74 -3.47
C ALA A 275 -15.83 11.05 -3.37
N THR A 276 -14.49 10.99 -3.49
CA THR A 276 -13.61 12.15 -3.58
C THR A 276 -13.49 12.60 -5.03
N ALA A 277 -13.99 13.78 -5.37
CA ALA A 277 -14.09 14.21 -6.75
C ALA A 277 -12.72 14.51 -7.38
N THR A 278 -11.86 15.22 -6.65
CA THR A 278 -10.54 15.67 -7.10
C THR A 278 -9.45 15.45 -6.04
N GLY A 279 -8.19 15.53 -6.47
CA GLY A 279 -7.06 15.41 -5.57
C GLY A 279 -6.98 16.50 -4.51
N ASP A 280 -7.52 17.69 -4.76
CA ASP A 280 -7.54 18.82 -3.81
C ASP A 280 -8.41 18.51 -2.57
N GLU A 281 -9.33 17.56 -2.67
CA GLU A 281 -10.19 17.13 -1.56
C GLU A 281 -9.53 16.04 -0.69
N ILE A 282 -8.38 15.49 -1.11
CA ILE A 282 -7.69 14.43 -0.36
C ILE A 282 -6.96 15.04 0.83
N PRO A 283 -7.30 14.65 2.08
CA PRO A 283 -6.60 15.13 3.25
C PRO A 283 -5.16 14.57 3.27
N ILE A 284 -4.17 15.46 3.36
CA ILE A 284 -2.77 15.09 3.45
C ILE A 284 -2.35 15.05 4.92
N GLU A 285 -1.81 13.90 5.34
CA GLU A 285 -1.29 13.68 6.69
C GLU A 285 0.00 14.48 6.90
N GLU A 286 0.03 15.34 7.92
CA GLU A 286 1.25 15.98 8.41
C GLU A 286 1.84 15.12 9.53
N ARG A 287 3.12 14.75 9.40
CA ARG A 287 3.79 13.85 10.33
C ARG A 287 4.79 14.58 11.23
N SER A 288 5.38 13.83 12.18
CA SER A 288 6.35 14.40 13.11
C SER A 288 7.50 15.09 12.37
N PRO A 289 7.82 16.35 12.74
CA PRO A 289 9.01 17.06 12.25
C PRO A 289 10.31 16.30 12.46
N ASP A 290 10.37 15.46 13.49
CA ASP A 290 11.59 14.71 13.84
C ASP A 290 11.97 13.68 12.77
N GLU A 291 11.00 13.21 11.96
CA GLU A 291 11.30 12.35 10.83
C GLU A 291 12.17 13.04 9.76
N VAL A 292 12.01 14.37 9.60
CA VAL A 292 12.83 15.18 8.69
C VAL A 292 14.13 15.60 9.35
N ARG A 293 14.08 15.99 10.64
CA ARG A 293 15.25 16.46 11.39
C ARG A 293 16.24 15.38 11.75
N SER A 294 15.82 14.09 11.66
CA SER A 294 16.69 12.97 11.99
C SER A 294 16.66 11.87 10.91
N VAL A 295 17.69 11.04 10.91
CA VAL A 295 17.74 9.80 10.14
C VAL A 295 18.01 8.66 11.10
N ARG A 296 17.02 7.74 11.25
CA ARG A 296 17.12 6.60 12.16
C ARG A 296 17.50 6.99 13.59
N GLY A 297 16.91 8.06 14.09
CA GLY A 297 17.18 8.57 15.44
C GLY A 297 18.45 9.41 15.57
N THR A 298 19.26 9.54 14.51
CA THR A 298 20.43 10.41 14.50
C THR A 298 20.02 11.81 14.01
N PRO A 299 20.13 12.87 14.82
CA PRO A 299 19.83 14.23 14.37
C PRO A 299 20.74 14.66 13.21
N ILE A 300 20.15 15.31 12.19
CA ILE A 300 20.85 15.85 11.02
C ILE A 300 20.56 17.33 10.79
N ALA A 301 19.67 17.91 11.59
CA ALA A 301 19.33 19.33 11.57
C ALA A 301 19.28 19.87 13.01
N PRO A 302 19.41 21.21 13.20
CA PRO A 302 19.15 21.84 14.50
C PRO A 302 17.76 21.51 15.03
N GLY A 303 17.62 21.26 16.35
CA GLY A 303 16.37 20.76 16.95
C GLY A 303 15.22 21.77 16.97
N ASP A 304 15.54 23.08 16.87
CA ASP A 304 14.61 24.22 16.91
C ASP A 304 14.17 24.70 15.51
N VAL A 305 14.64 24.05 14.42
CA VAL A 305 14.29 24.48 13.08
C VAL A 305 12.83 24.15 12.77
N GLU A 306 12.08 25.11 12.25
CA GLU A 306 10.73 24.88 11.73
C GLU A 306 10.76 23.86 10.58
N THR A 307 9.84 22.89 10.61
CA THR A 307 9.89 21.75 9.69
C THR A 307 8.48 21.34 9.29
N ALA A 308 8.20 21.31 7.98
CA ALA A 308 7.03 20.70 7.39
C ALA A 308 7.35 19.26 6.97
N ASN A 309 6.43 18.32 7.22
CA ASN A 309 6.60 16.92 6.88
C ASN A 309 5.29 16.30 6.32
N PRO A 310 4.80 16.78 5.16
CA PRO A 310 3.67 16.13 4.50
C PRO A 310 4.04 14.70 4.12
N ALA A 311 3.19 13.75 4.49
CA ALA A 311 3.45 12.33 4.21
C ALA A 311 3.29 11.98 2.72
N PHE A 312 2.42 12.70 2.01
CA PHE A 312 1.99 12.44 0.66
C PHE A 312 1.98 13.73 -0.16
N ASP A 313 2.04 13.60 -1.48
CA ASP A 313 1.69 14.64 -2.44
C ASP A 313 0.63 14.14 -3.40
N VAL A 314 -0.03 15.07 -4.10
CA VAL A 314 -1.05 14.76 -5.10
C VAL A 314 -0.47 14.99 -6.49
N THR A 315 -0.53 13.93 -7.31
CA THR A 315 -0.18 13.99 -8.74
C THR A 315 -1.45 14.21 -9.55
N PRO A 316 -1.60 15.33 -10.27
CA PRO A 316 -2.70 15.52 -11.19
C PRO A 316 -2.76 14.44 -12.27
N SER A 317 -3.96 14.01 -12.61
CA SER A 317 -4.21 12.92 -13.55
C SER A 317 -3.63 13.16 -14.95
N GLY A 318 -3.42 14.42 -15.34
CA GLY A 318 -2.76 14.79 -16.60
C GLY A 318 -1.32 14.30 -16.74
N TYR A 319 -0.65 13.99 -15.62
CA TYR A 319 0.71 13.42 -15.63
C TYR A 319 0.70 11.88 -15.60
N VAL A 320 -0.45 11.25 -15.40
CA VAL A 320 -0.57 9.79 -15.28
C VAL A 320 -0.89 9.17 -16.63
N SER A 321 0.00 8.32 -17.15
CA SER A 321 -0.16 7.64 -18.45
C SER A 321 -1.19 6.51 -18.39
N ALA A 322 -1.25 5.79 -17.26
CA ALA A 322 -2.27 4.78 -16.96
C ALA A 322 -2.30 4.44 -15.46
N ILE A 323 -3.47 4.01 -14.99
CA ILE A 323 -3.69 3.42 -13.67
C ILE A 323 -3.98 1.93 -13.88
N ILE A 324 -3.15 1.08 -13.28
CA ILE A 324 -3.18 -0.38 -13.43
C ILE A 324 -3.86 -0.95 -12.19
N THR A 325 -4.97 -1.65 -12.41
CA THR A 325 -5.73 -2.31 -11.34
C THR A 325 -5.83 -3.82 -11.61
N GLU A 326 -6.30 -4.59 -10.64
CA GLU A 326 -6.57 -6.02 -10.81
C GLU A 326 -7.69 -6.32 -11.81
N ASN A 327 -8.52 -5.32 -12.13
CA ASN A 327 -9.67 -5.45 -13.04
C ASN A 327 -9.40 -4.85 -14.44
N GLY A 328 -8.19 -4.33 -14.68
CA GLY A 328 -7.80 -3.76 -15.95
C GLY A 328 -6.99 -2.47 -15.84
N VAL A 329 -6.67 -1.90 -16.98
CA VAL A 329 -5.89 -0.67 -17.11
C VAL A 329 -6.81 0.49 -17.43
N ALA A 330 -6.89 1.47 -16.54
CA ALA A 330 -7.60 2.72 -16.75
C ALA A 330 -6.68 3.75 -17.43
N ARG A 331 -7.24 4.47 -18.39
CA ARG A 331 -6.58 5.59 -19.11
C ARG A 331 -7.53 6.77 -19.19
N ALA A 332 -6.99 7.95 -19.44
CA ALA A 332 -7.80 9.14 -19.64
C ALA A 332 -8.84 8.95 -20.78
N PRO A 333 -10.07 9.46 -20.62
CA PRO A 333 -10.58 10.22 -19.46
C PRO A 333 -10.85 9.32 -18.25
N TYR A 334 -10.24 9.66 -17.10
CA TYR A 334 -10.23 8.79 -15.92
C TYR A 334 -11.61 8.66 -15.25
N GLY A 335 -12.44 9.68 -15.27
CA GLY A 335 -13.77 9.63 -14.66
C GLY A 335 -14.65 8.47 -15.15
N GLU A 336 -14.50 8.05 -16.42
CA GLU A 336 -15.20 6.89 -16.98
C GLU A 336 -14.43 5.60 -16.77
N SER A 337 -13.12 5.63 -17.07
CA SER A 337 -12.32 4.40 -17.06
C SER A 337 -12.12 3.85 -15.65
N LEU A 338 -12.03 4.70 -14.61
CA LEU A 338 -11.93 4.27 -13.20
C LEU A 338 -13.25 3.65 -12.72
N ARG A 339 -14.40 4.24 -13.07
CA ARG A 339 -15.71 3.63 -12.76
C ARG A 339 -15.82 2.23 -13.35
N ARG A 340 -15.48 2.06 -14.62
CA ARG A 340 -15.53 0.78 -15.32
C ARG A 340 -14.69 -0.30 -14.64
N VAL A 341 -13.44 -0.01 -14.25
CA VAL A 341 -12.58 -0.99 -13.58
C VAL A 341 -13.03 -1.26 -12.15
N SER A 342 -13.65 -0.29 -11.47
CA SER A 342 -14.21 -0.48 -10.13
C SER A 342 -15.46 -1.37 -10.15
N GLU A 343 -16.35 -1.20 -11.14
CA GLU A 343 -17.59 -1.97 -11.30
C GLU A 343 -17.34 -3.41 -11.79
N ALA A 344 -16.34 -3.64 -12.64
CA ALA A 344 -15.99 -4.97 -13.14
C ALA A 344 -15.66 -5.98 -12.01
N GLY A 345 -15.16 -5.49 -10.87
CA GLY A 345 -14.90 -6.31 -9.69
C GLY A 345 -16.15 -6.71 -8.89
N VAL A 346 -17.23 -5.96 -9.01
CA VAL A 346 -18.49 -6.23 -8.29
C VAL A 346 -19.26 -7.37 -8.98
N THR A 347 -19.28 -7.40 -10.30
CA THR A 347 -19.97 -8.44 -11.09
C THR A 347 -19.29 -9.80 -11.08
N ALA A 348 -17.99 -9.85 -10.77
CA ALA A 348 -17.25 -11.13 -10.69
C ALA A 348 -17.34 -11.79 -9.29
N ARG A 349 -17.95 -11.13 -8.30
CA ARG A 349 -18.04 -11.57 -6.89
C ARG A 349 -19.50 -11.87 -6.45
N GLY A 350 -20.49 -11.79 -7.39
CA GLY A 350 -21.93 -12.05 -7.16
C GLY A 350 -22.33 -13.50 -7.39
#